data_944582eaa1a8f1f76d71796a111ecaf9
#
_entry.id   944582eaa1a8f1f76d71796a111ecaf9
#
_cell.length_a   1.000
_cell.length_b   1.000
_cell.length_c   1.000
_cell.angle_alpha   90.00
_cell.angle_beta   90.00
_cell.angle_gamma   90.00
#
_symmetry.space_group_name_H-M   'P 1'
#
loop_
_entity.id
_entity.type
_entity.pdbx_description
1 polymer ?
#
loop_
_entity_poly.entity_id
_entity_poly.type
_entity_poly.pdbx_seq_one_letter_code
_entity_poly.pdbx_strand_id
1 'polypeptide(L)'
;ELRAVKDADTASYLFSSREVHLLSADLTSSTGDLRSADTTLTDYATANMIYLGFNTQRAPLSDASLRSALAGAIDRATITTGYLAGHAEAARFPLSPHSSLYPTEMASTLASPDLAAALESAGVTESRPRTVTILVSESDSFKVSIADYLSRTLSTDVLTVSVRSLPWSDYLTALQNGNFDLYLGEVRLTANWDISSLARTGGALNYGRYADAQCNTLLDAFSLNETDQTARALYRYLAQSAPIAPIAFKTASVLTPSGLIDGLNPTVSSPFYGVEGWTVHLSEG
;
A
#
# COMPACT_ATOMS: atom_id res chain seq x y z
N GLU A 1 9.08 -9.38 29.91
CA GLU A 1 8.09 -10.43 29.64
C GLU A 1 7.34 -10.13 28.35
N LEU A 2 7.16 -11.13 27.47
CA LEU A 2 6.32 -11.02 26.28
C LEU A 2 4.95 -11.65 26.60
N ARG A 3 3.88 -10.89 26.28
CA ARG A 3 2.50 -11.34 26.50
C ARG A 3 1.81 -11.50 25.13
N ALA A 4 1.41 -12.73 24.81
CA ALA A 4 0.57 -12.97 23.64
C ALA A 4 -0.87 -12.53 23.91
N VAL A 5 -1.46 -11.81 22.98
CA VAL A 5 -2.83 -11.32 23.06
C VAL A 5 -3.66 -11.85 21.91
N LYS A 6 -4.97 -11.96 22.12
CA LYS A 6 -5.91 -12.57 21.17
C LYS A 6 -6.18 -11.69 19.97
N ASP A 7 -6.31 -10.39 20.19
CA ASP A 7 -6.72 -9.39 19.19
C ASP A 7 -6.23 -7.99 19.56
N ALA A 8 -6.37 -7.05 18.63
CA ALA A 8 -5.92 -5.67 18.78
C ALA A 8 -6.69 -4.92 19.89
N ASP A 9 -7.97 -5.21 20.09
CA ASP A 9 -8.78 -4.56 21.11
C ASP A 9 -8.30 -4.96 22.51
N THR A 10 -8.02 -6.25 22.72
CA THR A 10 -7.40 -6.75 23.95
C THR A 10 -6.03 -6.12 24.20
N ALA A 11 -5.19 -6.02 23.15
CA ALA A 11 -3.88 -5.38 23.26
C ALA A 11 -3.99 -3.91 23.66
N SER A 12 -4.91 -3.18 23.03
CA SER A 12 -5.21 -1.77 23.34
C SER A 12 -5.69 -1.58 24.78
N TYR A 13 -6.57 -2.45 25.25
CA TYR A 13 -7.06 -2.42 26.63
C TYR A 13 -5.92 -2.64 27.63
N LEU A 14 -5.10 -3.67 27.43
CA LEU A 14 -3.97 -3.99 28.32
C LEU A 14 -2.92 -2.88 28.34
N PHE A 15 -2.69 -2.21 27.22
CA PHE A 15 -1.82 -1.05 27.17
C PHE A 15 -2.40 0.15 27.91
N SER A 16 -3.68 0.44 27.72
CA SER A 16 -4.38 1.54 28.39
C SER A 16 -4.49 1.33 29.90
N SER A 17 -4.66 0.07 30.34
CA SER A 17 -4.70 -0.29 31.77
C SER A 17 -3.30 -0.40 32.42
N ARG A 18 -2.22 -0.15 31.65
CA ARG A 18 -0.83 -0.27 32.11
C ARG A 18 -0.42 -1.68 32.54
N GLU A 19 -1.16 -2.71 32.11
CA GLU A 19 -0.73 -4.11 32.26
C GLU A 19 0.36 -4.50 31.26
N VAL A 20 0.42 -3.78 30.13
CA VAL A 20 1.48 -3.88 29.11
C VAL A 20 2.06 -2.49 28.90
N HIS A 21 3.38 -2.39 28.88
CA HIS A 21 4.12 -1.12 28.81
C HIS A 21 4.77 -0.85 27.46
N LEU A 22 4.68 -1.78 26.54
CA LEU A 22 5.08 -1.61 25.14
C LEU A 22 4.09 -2.35 24.25
N LEU A 23 3.56 -1.66 23.27
CA LEU A 23 2.65 -2.20 22.28
C LEU A 23 3.18 -1.86 20.88
N SER A 24 3.28 -2.86 20.01
CA SER A 24 3.46 -2.63 18.57
C SER A 24 2.12 -2.75 17.87
N ALA A 25 1.70 -1.71 17.16
CA ALA A 25 0.40 -1.63 16.51
C ALA A 25 0.49 -1.04 15.10
N ASP A 26 -0.43 -1.44 14.24
CA ASP A 26 -0.75 -0.78 12.99
C ASP A 26 -1.90 0.21 13.24
N LEU A 27 -1.58 1.50 13.32
CA LEU A 27 -2.56 2.55 13.63
C LEU A 27 -3.48 2.88 12.45
N THR A 28 -3.28 2.27 11.28
CA THR A 28 -4.17 2.37 10.13
C THR A 28 -5.18 1.21 10.04
N SER A 29 -5.09 0.23 10.92
CA SER A 29 -6.00 -0.93 10.95
C SER A 29 -6.74 -1.08 12.29
N SER A 30 -6.32 -0.36 13.34
CA SER A 30 -6.96 -0.43 14.65
C SER A 30 -8.06 0.62 14.78
N THR A 31 -9.14 0.27 15.46
CA THR A 31 -10.29 1.14 15.72
C THR A 31 -10.16 1.97 17.00
N GLY A 32 -9.11 1.75 17.80
CA GLY A 32 -8.89 2.44 19.07
C GLY A 32 -7.97 3.64 18.96
N ASP A 33 -8.34 4.75 19.62
CA ASP A 33 -7.41 5.85 19.81
C ASP A 33 -6.42 5.50 20.93
N LEU A 34 -5.25 5.00 20.52
CA LEU A 34 -4.15 4.68 21.44
C LEU A 34 -3.26 5.90 21.72
N ARG A 35 -3.58 7.05 21.15
CA ARG A 35 -2.84 8.29 21.34
C ARG A 35 -3.36 9.00 22.59
N SER A 36 -2.50 9.17 23.57
CA SER A 36 -2.75 10.01 24.74
C SER A 36 -1.55 10.90 25.01
N ALA A 37 -1.74 11.96 25.80
CA ALA A 37 -0.66 12.85 26.23
C ALA A 37 0.44 12.10 26.99
N ASP A 38 0.10 10.96 27.58
CA ASP A 38 1.02 10.13 28.38
C ASP A 38 1.60 8.96 27.55
N THR A 39 1.56 9.02 26.23
CA THR A 39 2.06 7.96 25.35
C THR A 39 3.07 8.51 24.37
N THR A 40 4.26 7.92 24.34
CA THR A 40 5.27 8.13 23.30
C THR A 40 5.03 7.13 22.18
N LEU A 41 5.06 7.64 20.96
CA LEU A 41 4.83 6.88 19.74
C LEU A 41 6.09 6.97 18.87
N THR A 42 6.62 5.81 18.46
CA THR A 42 7.77 5.70 17.57
C THR A 42 7.37 4.90 16.34
N ASP A 43 7.22 5.59 15.20
CA ASP A 43 6.87 4.95 13.93
C ASP A 43 8.10 4.27 13.32
N TYR A 44 7.87 3.17 12.61
CA TYR A 44 8.88 2.49 11.83
C TYR A 44 8.30 1.94 10.51
N ALA A 45 9.15 1.89 9.49
CA ALA A 45 8.78 1.40 8.18
C ALA A 45 8.36 -0.07 8.22
N THR A 46 7.37 -0.43 7.41
CA THR A 46 7.00 -1.84 7.17
C THR A 46 7.15 -2.20 5.70
N ALA A 47 6.97 -3.48 5.38
CA ALA A 47 6.89 -3.95 4.00
C ALA A 47 5.43 -4.05 3.50
N ASN A 48 4.46 -3.47 4.21
CA ASN A 48 3.05 -3.52 3.86
C ASN A 48 2.73 -2.42 2.84
N MET A 49 2.49 -2.82 1.61
CA MET A 49 2.17 -1.92 0.50
C MET A 49 0.67 -1.89 0.23
N ILE A 50 0.07 -0.69 0.23
CA ILE A 50 -1.28 -0.44 -0.29
C ILE A 50 -1.16 -0.09 -1.78
N TYR A 51 -2.00 -0.67 -2.62
CA TYR A 51 -1.97 -0.47 -4.06
C TYR A 51 -3.36 -0.57 -4.70
N LEU A 52 -3.53 0.11 -5.83
CA LEU A 52 -4.67 -0.06 -6.72
C LEU A 52 -4.29 -1.08 -7.79
N GLY A 53 -5.02 -2.18 -7.90
CA GLY A 53 -4.84 -3.20 -8.93
C GLY A 53 -5.82 -3.02 -10.08
N PHE A 54 -5.41 -3.39 -11.30
CA PHE A 54 -6.17 -3.24 -12.52
C PHE A 54 -6.52 -4.60 -13.12
N ASN A 55 -7.74 -4.78 -13.57
CA ASN A 55 -8.11 -5.92 -14.42
C ASN A 55 -7.66 -5.64 -15.86
N THR A 56 -6.51 -6.17 -16.25
CA THR A 56 -5.90 -5.89 -17.55
C THR A 56 -6.62 -6.58 -18.72
N GLN A 57 -7.62 -7.42 -18.44
CA GLN A 57 -8.40 -8.11 -19.46
C GLN A 57 -9.72 -7.38 -19.80
N ARG A 58 -10.04 -6.32 -19.07
CA ARG A 58 -11.31 -5.58 -19.24
C ARG A 58 -11.07 -4.20 -19.85
N ALA A 59 -11.77 -3.90 -20.94
CA ALA A 59 -11.81 -2.54 -21.47
C ALA A 59 -12.58 -1.62 -20.48
N PRO A 60 -12.12 -0.34 -20.31
CA PRO A 60 -11.00 0.30 -20.99
C PRO A 60 -9.63 0.01 -20.35
N LEU A 61 -9.57 -0.71 -19.23
CA LEU A 61 -8.34 -0.95 -18.44
C LEU A 61 -7.38 -1.97 -19.08
N SER A 62 -7.74 -2.57 -20.22
CA SER A 62 -6.78 -3.31 -21.06
C SER A 62 -5.72 -2.40 -21.71
N ASP A 63 -6.01 -1.10 -21.84
CA ASP A 63 -5.05 -0.11 -22.34
C ASP A 63 -4.02 0.25 -21.24
N ALA A 64 -2.73 0.02 -21.52
CA ALA A 64 -1.64 0.28 -20.57
C ALA A 64 -1.42 1.79 -20.32
N SER A 65 -1.61 2.62 -21.35
CA SER A 65 -1.48 4.08 -21.23
C SER A 65 -2.51 4.64 -20.28
N LEU A 66 -3.77 4.16 -20.39
CA LEU A 66 -4.83 4.56 -19.45
C LEU A 66 -4.53 4.11 -18.02
N ARG A 67 -4.05 2.88 -17.81
CA ARG A 67 -3.66 2.43 -16.46
C ARG A 67 -2.53 3.28 -15.88
N SER A 68 -1.51 3.58 -16.70
CA SER A 68 -0.39 4.45 -16.30
C SER A 68 -0.85 5.87 -15.98
N ALA A 69 -1.79 6.43 -16.76
CA ALA A 69 -2.37 7.75 -16.52
C ALA A 69 -3.17 7.79 -15.21
N LEU A 70 -4.05 6.79 -14.98
CA LEU A 70 -4.79 6.64 -13.72
C LEU A 70 -3.85 6.50 -12.52
N ALA A 71 -2.79 5.67 -12.64
CA ALA A 71 -1.77 5.52 -11.60
C ALA A 71 -1.03 6.84 -11.32
N GLY A 72 -0.80 7.65 -12.34
CA GLY A 72 -0.17 8.96 -12.23
C GLY A 72 -1.06 10.01 -11.56
N ALA A 73 -2.37 9.92 -11.75
CA ALA A 73 -3.35 10.84 -11.19
C ALA A 73 -3.61 10.62 -9.68
N ILE A 74 -3.10 9.55 -9.08
CA ILE A 74 -3.27 9.29 -7.64
C ILE A 74 -2.47 10.30 -6.82
N ASP A 75 -3.15 11.13 -6.04
CA ASP A 75 -2.53 12.00 -5.04
C ASP A 75 -2.17 11.20 -3.77
N ARG A 76 -0.97 10.66 -3.79
CA ARG A 76 -0.43 9.83 -2.71
C ARG A 76 -0.18 10.61 -1.43
N ALA A 77 0.17 11.89 -1.54
CA ALA A 77 0.43 12.74 -0.39
C ALA A 77 -0.86 12.95 0.43
N THR A 78 -1.96 13.30 -0.24
CA THR A 78 -3.26 13.41 0.42
C THR A 78 -3.71 12.09 1.04
N ILE A 79 -3.46 10.94 0.39
CA ILE A 79 -3.82 9.65 0.96
C ILE A 79 -3.02 9.36 2.23
N THR A 80 -1.69 9.54 2.21
CA THR A 80 -0.85 9.22 3.36
C THR A 80 -1.11 10.13 4.56
N THR A 81 -1.29 11.44 4.32
CA THR A 81 -1.50 12.41 5.41
C THR A 81 -2.94 12.45 5.90
N GLY A 82 -3.92 12.41 4.99
CA GLY A 82 -5.33 12.58 5.31
C GLY A 82 -6.06 11.30 5.66
N TYR A 83 -5.83 10.24 4.90
CA TYR A 83 -6.55 8.97 5.05
C TYR A 83 -5.81 7.92 5.88
N LEU A 84 -4.48 7.98 5.93
CA LEU A 84 -3.65 7.10 6.76
C LEU A 84 -3.04 7.84 7.97
N ALA A 85 -3.52 9.05 8.24
CA ALA A 85 -3.18 9.85 9.41
C ALA A 85 -1.66 10.05 9.62
N GLY A 86 -0.88 10.03 8.55
CA GLY A 86 0.59 10.12 8.58
C GLY A 86 1.30 8.79 8.88
N HIS A 87 0.57 7.69 9.08
CA HIS A 87 1.15 6.35 9.34
C HIS A 87 1.41 5.57 8.05
N ALA A 88 1.88 6.25 7.02
CA ALA A 88 2.31 5.64 5.77
C ALA A 88 3.21 6.59 4.99
N GLU A 89 4.01 6.04 4.11
CA GLU A 89 4.88 6.77 3.20
C GLU A 89 4.43 6.58 1.75
N ALA A 90 4.30 7.67 1.02
CA ALA A 90 3.92 7.66 -0.38
C ALA A 90 4.93 6.88 -1.23
N ALA A 91 4.47 5.93 -2.02
CA ALA A 91 5.33 5.13 -2.89
C ALA A 91 4.77 5.04 -4.30
N ARG A 92 5.58 5.40 -5.28
CA ARG A 92 5.25 5.32 -6.69
C ARG A 92 5.60 3.95 -7.30
N PHE A 93 6.53 3.26 -6.68
CA PHE A 93 7.01 1.94 -7.09
C PHE A 93 6.74 0.91 -6.01
N PRO A 94 6.65 -0.38 -6.36
CA PRO A 94 6.43 -1.46 -5.39
C PRO A 94 7.75 -1.82 -4.67
N LEU A 95 8.37 -0.82 -4.08
CA LEU A 95 9.61 -0.88 -3.30
C LEU A 95 9.48 0.18 -2.20
N SER A 96 9.89 -0.15 -0.97
CA SER A 96 9.85 0.83 0.12
C SER A 96 10.73 2.04 -0.19
N PRO A 97 10.25 3.27 0.07
CA PRO A 97 11.06 4.48 -0.03
C PRO A 97 12.33 4.48 0.81
N HIS A 98 12.40 3.64 1.86
CA HIS A 98 13.60 3.45 2.70
C HIS A 98 14.63 2.50 2.10
N SER A 99 14.29 1.78 1.03
CA SER A 99 15.26 0.91 0.35
C SER A 99 16.32 1.76 -0.36
N SER A 100 17.58 1.38 -0.23
CA SER A 100 18.69 2.00 -0.97
C SER A 100 18.54 1.87 -2.49
N LEU A 101 17.73 0.93 -2.96
CA LEU A 101 17.43 0.72 -4.37
C LEU A 101 16.20 1.52 -4.84
N TYR A 102 15.52 2.26 -3.96
CA TYR A 102 14.36 3.06 -4.37
C TYR A 102 14.81 4.21 -5.27
N PRO A 103 14.31 4.27 -6.52
CA PRO A 103 14.78 5.26 -7.49
C PRO A 103 14.09 6.62 -7.26
N THR A 104 14.46 7.32 -6.19
CA THR A 104 13.82 8.56 -5.71
C THR A 104 13.71 9.64 -6.79
N GLU A 105 14.81 9.89 -7.53
CA GLU A 105 14.80 10.85 -8.62
C GLU A 105 13.79 10.46 -9.72
N MET A 106 13.77 9.18 -10.09
CA MET A 106 12.79 8.70 -11.07
C MET A 106 11.36 8.79 -10.53
N ALA A 107 11.14 8.57 -9.24
CA ALA A 107 9.81 8.69 -8.63
C ALA A 107 9.25 10.11 -8.76
N SER A 108 10.10 11.14 -8.69
CA SER A 108 9.70 12.54 -8.81
C SER A 108 9.63 13.05 -10.25
N THR A 109 10.46 12.52 -11.16
CA THR A 109 10.62 13.06 -12.52
C THR A 109 9.91 12.26 -13.61
N LEU A 110 9.58 10.98 -13.36
CA LEU A 110 8.93 10.13 -14.36
C LEU A 110 7.53 10.68 -14.69
N ALA A 111 7.36 11.17 -15.90
CA ALA A 111 6.09 11.65 -16.39
C ALA A 111 5.07 10.51 -16.51
N SER A 112 3.82 10.79 -16.17
CA SER A 112 2.68 9.93 -16.48
C SER A 112 2.00 10.46 -17.75
N PRO A 113 1.34 9.60 -18.54
CA PRO A 113 0.51 10.05 -19.64
C PRO A 113 -0.56 11.02 -19.16
N ASP A 114 -0.94 11.94 -20.02
CA ASP A 114 -2.10 12.81 -19.77
C ASP A 114 -3.38 11.95 -19.71
N LEU A 115 -4.20 12.16 -18.66
CA LEU A 115 -5.36 11.30 -18.42
C LEU A 115 -6.44 11.47 -19.50
N ALA A 116 -6.68 12.71 -19.98
CA ALA A 116 -7.69 12.98 -20.99
C ALA A 116 -7.28 12.35 -22.34
N ALA A 117 -6.02 12.50 -22.74
CA ALA A 117 -5.49 11.88 -23.96
C ALA A 117 -5.49 10.33 -23.86
N ALA A 118 -5.19 9.77 -22.68
CA ALA A 118 -5.22 8.33 -22.45
C ALA A 118 -6.65 7.76 -22.49
N LEU A 119 -7.63 8.49 -21.96
CA LEU A 119 -9.05 8.13 -22.04
C LEU A 119 -9.53 8.10 -23.49
N GLU A 120 -9.22 9.14 -24.26
CA GLU A 120 -9.58 9.25 -25.69
C GLU A 120 -8.95 8.08 -26.48
N SER A 121 -7.65 7.80 -26.27
CA SER A 121 -6.94 6.68 -26.90
C SER A 121 -7.55 5.32 -26.55
N ALA A 122 -8.03 5.14 -25.33
CA ALA A 122 -8.72 3.93 -24.87
C ALA A 122 -10.19 3.86 -25.34
N GLY A 123 -10.67 4.84 -26.15
CA GLY A 123 -12.02 4.90 -26.68
C GLY A 123 -13.08 5.30 -25.63
N VAL A 124 -12.67 6.02 -24.59
CA VAL A 124 -13.55 6.59 -23.55
C VAL A 124 -13.75 8.07 -23.89
N THR A 125 -14.90 8.41 -24.41
CA THR A 125 -15.23 9.74 -24.95
C THR A 125 -16.63 10.16 -24.51
N GLU A 126 -17.01 11.41 -24.76
CA GLU A 126 -18.38 11.90 -24.48
C GLU A 126 -19.46 11.03 -25.14
N SER A 127 -19.19 10.52 -26.35
CA SER A 127 -20.12 9.62 -27.06
C SER A 127 -20.08 8.17 -26.54
N ARG A 128 -19.06 7.81 -25.77
CA ARG A 128 -18.84 6.49 -25.19
C ARG A 128 -18.32 6.56 -23.76
N PRO A 129 -19.06 7.18 -22.84
CA PRO A 129 -18.64 7.25 -21.45
C PRO A 129 -18.55 5.84 -20.85
N ARG A 130 -17.70 5.67 -19.84
CA ARG A 130 -17.49 4.41 -19.15
C ARG A 130 -17.65 4.57 -17.66
N THR A 131 -18.09 3.51 -17.03
CA THR A 131 -18.05 3.33 -15.58
C THR A 131 -17.12 2.18 -15.27
N VAL A 132 -16.19 2.39 -14.32
CA VAL A 132 -15.33 1.37 -13.73
C VAL A 132 -15.56 1.35 -12.23
N THR A 133 -15.39 0.19 -11.62
CA THR A 133 -15.68 -0.02 -10.19
C THR A 133 -14.42 -0.39 -9.44
N ILE A 134 -14.12 0.31 -8.35
CA ILE A 134 -13.09 -0.08 -7.37
C ILE A 134 -13.73 -1.06 -6.39
N LEU A 135 -13.23 -2.28 -6.39
CA LEU A 135 -13.60 -3.29 -5.41
C LEU A 135 -12.74 -3.11 -4.16
N VAL A 136 -13.35 -3.10 -2.97
CA VAL A 136 -12.68 -2.98 -1.69
C VAL A 136 -13.32 -3.87 -0.64
N SER A 137 -12.54 -4.37 0.32
CA SER A 137 -13.08 -5.08 1.47
C SER A 137 -13.67 -4.10 2.49
N GLU A 138 -14.90 -4.34 2.96
CA GLU A 138 -15.55 -3.53 3.98
C GLU A 138 -14.95 -3.70 5.39
N SER A 139 -14.12 -4.73 5.59
CA SER A 139 -13.46 -5.00 6.88
C SER A 139 -12.40 -3.98 7.27
N ASP A 140 -12.00 -3.09 6.34
CA ASP A 140 -10.98 -2.06 6.56
C ASP A 140 -11.53 -0.69 6.17
N SER A 141 -11.95 0.08 7.16
CA SER A 141 -12.55 1.41 6.96
C SER A 141 -11.60 2.42 6.35
N PHE A 142 -10.28 2.31 6.58
CA PHE A 142 -9.28 3.17 5.97
C PHE A 142 -9.22 2.93 4.47
N LYS A 143 -9.19 1.66 4.04
CA LYS A 143 -9.21 1.31 2.61
C LYS A 143 -10.53 1.70 1.94
N VAL A 144 -11.67 1.56 2.62
CA VAL A 144 -12.95 2.06 2.09
C VAL A 144 -12.88 3.56 1.85
N SER A 145 -12.39 4.33 2.83
CA SER A 145 -12.24 5.78 2.71
C SER A 145 -11.27 6.19 1.58
N ILE A 146 -10.18 5.44 1.38
CA ILE A 146 -9.25 5.66 0.26
C ILE A 146 -9.95 5.34 -1.08
N ALA A 147 -10.72 4.26 -1.18
CA ALA A 147 -11.46 3.92 -2.39
C ALA A 147 -12.49 5.00 -2.74
N ASP A 148 -13.19 5.55 -1.76
CA ASP A 148 -14.13 6.68 -1.94
C ASP A 148 -13.41 7.96 -2.39
N TYR A 149 -12.22 8.23 -1.84
CA TYR A 149 -11.40 9.35 -2.30
C TYR A 149 -10.98 9.15 -3.76
N LEU A 150 -10.42 7.99 -4.09
CA LEU A 150 -10.00 7.66 -5.46
C LEU A 150 -11.17 7.72 -6.44
N SER A 151 -12.36 7.27 -6.05
CA SER A 151 -13.55 7.33 -6.89
C SER A 151 -13.88 8.77 -7.31
N ARG A 152 -13.78 9.72 -6.37
CA ARG A 152 -14.04 11.14 -6.66
C ARG A 152 -12.93 11.78 -7.49
N THR A 153 -11.67 11.47 -7.21
CA THR A 153 -10.51 12.15 -7.82
C THR A 153 -10.10 11.58 -9.16
N LEU A 154 -10.43 10.33 -9.46
CA LEU A 154 -10.16 9.68 -10.74
C LEU A 154 -11.36 9.75 -11.70
N SER A 155 -12.55 10.18 -11.24
CA SER A 155 -13.68 10.42 -12.12
C SER A 155 -13.46 11.69 -12.95
N THR A 156 -13.93 11.62 -14.20
CA THR A 156 -13.93 12.73 -15.17
C THR A 156 -15.30 12.83 -15.82
N ASP A 157 -15.50 13.78 -16.73
CA ASP A 157 -16.77 13.91 -17.46
C ASP A 157 -17.12 12.66 -18.29
N VAL A 158 -16.11 11.89 -18.70
CA VAL A 158 -16.29 10.69 -19.56
C VAL A 158 -16.02 9.36 -18.85
N LEU A 159 -15.36 9.39 -17.69
CA LEU A 159 -15.08 8.21 -16.87
C LEU A 159 -15.71 8.37 -15.49
N THR A 160 -16.66 7.53 -15.14
CA THR A 160 -17.18 7.43 -13.77
C THR A 160 -16.46 6.32 -13.03
N VAL A 161 -15.87 6.62 -11.88
CA VAL A 161 -15.28 5.63 -10.98
C VAL A 161 -16.22 5.47 -9.80
N SER A 162 -16.72 4.25 -9.58
CA SER A 162 -17.60 3.90 -8.46
C SER A 162 -16.89 2.99 -7.45
N VAL A 163 -17.42 2.86 -6.25
CA VAL A 163 -16.89 1.94 -5.22
C VAL A 163 -17.90 0.83 -4.97
N ARG A 164 -17.39 -0.38 -4.79
CA ARG A 164 -18.14 -1.54 -4.35
C ARG A 164 -17.41 -2.19 -3.17
N SER A 165 -17.99 -2.05 -1.98
CA SER A 165 -17.50 -2.70 -0.77
C SER A 165 -18.14 -4.08 -0.61
N LEU A 166 -17.35 -5.06 -0.19
CA LEU A 166 -17.80 -6.44 0.03
C LEU A 166 -17.20 -7.01 1.33
N PRO A 167 -17.89 -7.96 1.99
CA PRO A 167 -17.27 -8.79 3.00
C PRO A 167 -16.00 -9.46 2.49
N TRP A 168 -15.04 -9.72 3.37
CA TRP A 168 -13.71 -10.24 2.98
C TRP A 168 -13.78 -11.50 2.10
N SER A 169 -14.64 -12.46 2.44
CA SER A 169 -14.83 -13.71 1.66
C SER A 169 -15.30 -13.45 0.23
N ASP A 170 -16.25 -12.52 0.08
CA ASP A 170 -16.83 -12.18 -1.20
C ASP A 170 -15.87 -11.33 -2.04
N TYR A 171 -15.12 -10.43 -1.37
CA TYR A 171 -14.03 -9.68 -1.98
C TYR A 171 -12.98 -10.61 -2.58
N LEU A 172 -12.48 -11.60 -1.82
CA LEU A 172 -11.53 -12.58 -2.33
C LEU A 172 -12.08 -13.40 -3.49
N THR A 173 -13.33 -13.87 -3.37
CA THR A 173 -14.02 -14.62 -4.42
C THR A 173 -14.15 -13.79 -5.70
N ALA A 174 -14.49 -12.51 -5.58
CA ALA A 174 -14.58 -11.60 -6.72
C ALA A 174 -13.21 -11.39 -7.40
N LEU A 175 -12.13 -11.25 -6.61
CA LEU A 175 -10.76 -11.14 -7.14
C LEU A 175 -10.35 -12.40 -7.90
N GLN A 176 -10.54 -13.59 -7.32
CA GLN A 176 -10.19 -14.88 -7.92
C GLN A 176 -10.93 -15.12 -9.24
N ASN A 177 -12.20 -14.74 -9.31
CA ASN A 177 -13.03 -14.87 -10.49
C ASN A 177 -12.83 -13.75 -11.53
N GLY A 178 -12.05 -12.69 -11.22
CA GLY A 178 -11.89 -11.54 -12.10
C GLY A 178 -13.13 -10.65 -12.22
N ASN A 179 -14.01 -10.67 -11.22
CA ASN A 179 -15.27 -9.91 -11.18
C ASN A 179 -15.07 -8.51 -10.59
N PHE A 180 -14.14 -7.77 -11.17
CA PHE A 180 -13.80 -6.39 -10.82
C PHE A 180 -13.21 -5.66 -12.02
N ASP A 181 -13.16 -4.35 -11.97
CA ASP A 181 -12.41 -3.52 -12.89
C ASP A 181 -11.11 -3.05 -12.21
N LEU A 182 -11.23 -2.45 -11.06
CA LEU A 182 -10.16 -2.01 -10.17
C LEU A 182 -10.33 -2.68 -8.80
N TYR A 183 -9.27 -2.83 -8.03
CA TYR A 183 -9.39 -3.24 -6.63
C TYR A 183 -8.34 -2.54 -5.76
N LEU A 184 -8.70 -2.22 -4.54
CA LEU A 184 -7.77 -1.69 -3.56
C LEU A 184 -7.26 -2.85 -2.69
N GLY A 185 -5.97 -3.14 -2.83
CA GLY A 185 -5.30 -4.26 -2.17
C GLY A 185 -4.22 -3.80 -1.19
N GLU A 186 -3.85 -4.71 -0.32
CA GLU A 186 -2.68 -4.59 0.55
C GLU A 186 -1.90 -5.90 0.51
N VAL A 187 -0.57 -5.80 0.49
CA VAL A 187 0.33 -6.94 0.50
C VAL A 187 1.55 -6.65 1.33
N ARG A 188 1.99 -7.62 2.13
CA ARG A 188 3.31 -7.56 2.75
C ARG A 188 4.33 -8.16 1.79
N LEU A 189 5.25 -7.33 1.32
CA LEU A 189 6.35 -7.76 0.45
C LEU A 189 7.41 -8.52 1.26
N THR A 190 8.18 -9.34 0.58
CA THR A 190 9.33 -10.06 1.14
C THR A 190 10.51 -9.11 1.35
N ALA A 191 11.51 -9.54 2.12
CA ALA A 191 12.68 -8.72 2.44
C ALA A 191 13.52 -8.32 1.21
N ASN A 192 13.45 -9.11 0.14
CA ASN A 192 14.08 -8.84 -1.14
C ASN A 192 13.17 -8.09 -2.14
N TRP A 193 12.02 -7.59 -1.67
CA TRP A 193 11.06 -6.81 -2.46
C TRP A 193 10.56 -7.52 -3.72
N ASP A 194 10.49 -8.86 -3.70
CA ASP A 194 9.98 -9.63 -4.82
C ASP A 194 8.48 -9.39 -5.01
N ILE A 195 8.11 -8.92 -6.19
CA ILE A 195 6.73 -8.65 -6.61
C ILE A 195 6.23 -9.64 -7.67
N SER A 196 6.93 -10.72 -7.87
CA SER A 196 6.56 -11.74 -8.89
C SER A 196 5.15 -12.29 -8.65
N SER A 197 4.70 -12.40 -7.40
CA SER A 197 3.34 -12.80 -7.09
C SER A 197 2.26 -11.86 -7.65
N LEU A 198 2.57 -10.55 -7.80
CA LEU A 198 1.65 -9.51 -8.25
C LEU A 198 1.75 -9.24 -9.76
N ALA A 199 2.99 -9.24 -10.31
CA ALA A 199 3.26 -8.71 -11.65
C ALA A 199 3.74 -9.75 -12.64
N ARG A 200 4.17 -10.94 -12.21
CA ARG A 200 4.56 -12.02 -13.13
C ARG A 200 3.33 -12.68 -13.76
N THR A 201 3.45 -13.08 -15.01
CA THR A 201 2.43 -13.91 -15.67
C THR A 201 2.13 -15.17 -14.84
N GLY A 202 0.88 -15.33 -14.43
CA GLY A 202 0.44 -16.43 -13.58
C GLY A 202 0.84 -16.32 -12.10
N GLY A 203 1.30 -15.15 -11.65
CA GLY A 203 1.60 -14.91 -10.23
C GLY A 203 0.37 -15.11 -9.34
N ALA A 204 0.57 -15.64 -8.13
CA ALA A 204 -0.52 -16.06 -7.25
C ALA A 204 -1.47 -14.91 -6.81
N LEU A 205 -0.99 -13.67 -6.77
CA LEU A 205 -1.75 -12.47 -6.45
C LEU A 205 -2.02 -11.58 -7.68
N ASN A 206 -1.67 -12.05 -8.88
CA ASN A 206 -1.93 -11.36 -10.13
C ASN A 206 -3.41 -11.51 -10.55
N TYR A 207 -4.31 -11.02 -9.71
CA TYR A 207 -5.76 -11.07 -9.96
C TYR A 207 -6.16 -10.33 -11.23
N GLY A 208 -5.41 -9.30 -11.60
CA GLY A 208 -5.59 -8.52 -12.83
C GLY A 208 -5.26 -9.28 -14.13
N ARG A 209 -4.72 -10.51 -14.00
CA ARG A 209 -4.33 -11.39 -15.12
C ARG A 209 -3.37 -10.72 -16.10
N TYR A 210 -2.50 -9.86 -15.57
CA TYR A 210 -1.44 -9.25 -16.35
C TYR A 210 -0.49 -10.33 -16.89
N ALA A 211 -0.19 -10.26 -18.19
CA ALA A 211 0.69 -11.21 -18.86
C ALA A 211 1.61 -10.44 -19.83
N ASP A 212 2.90 -10.44 -19.54
CA ASP A 212 3.89 -9.69 -20.30
C ASP A 212 5.27 -10.31 -20.15
N ALA A 213 5.84 -10.72 -21.30
CA ALA A 213 7.14 -11.40 -21.34
C ALA A 213 8.29 -10.48 -20.95
N GLN A 214 8.22 -9.19 -21.31
CA GLN A 214 9.26 -8.22 -20.95
C GLN A 214 9.27 -7.96 -19.46
N CYS A 215 8.10 -7.84 -18.83
CA CYS A 215 7.98 -7.72 -17.38
C CYS A 215 8.58 -8.96 -16.68
N ASN A 216 8.27 -10.16 -17.14
CA ASN A 216 8.87 -11.39 -16.60
C ASN A 216 10.40 -11.38 -16.67
N THR A 217 10.96 -10.96 -17.81
CA THR A 217 12.41 -10.83 -17.99
C THR A 217 13.04 -9.82 -17.03
N LEU A 218 12.38 -8.67 -16.81
CA LEU A 218 12.88 -7.64 -15.89
C LEU A 218 12.78 -8.08 -14.42
N LEU A 219 11.73 -8.83 -14.06
CA LEU A 219 11.60 -9.44 -12.74
C LEU A 219 12.74 -10.45 -12.49
N ASP A 220 13.06 -11.30 -13.47
CA ASP A 220 14.17 -12.25 -13.37
C ASP A 220 15.51 -11.52 -13.24
N ALA A 221 15.73 -10.47 -14.04
CA ALA A 221 16.97 -9.69 -13.99
C ALA A 221 17.17 -9.00 -12.63
N PHE A 222 16.11 -8.45 -12.06
CA PHE A 222 16.16 -7.83 -10.73
C PHE A 222 16.40 -8.88 -9.64
N SER A 223 15.68 -10.01 -9.68
CA SER A 223 15.84 -11.10 -8.70
C SER A 223 17.25 -11.72 -8.70
N LEU A 224 17.88 -11.80 -9.89
CA LEU A 224 19.25 -12.31 -10.03
C LEU A 224 20.30 -11.30 -9.58
N ASN A 225 20.04 -10.01 -9.71
CA ASN A 225 20.99 -8.93 -9.47
C ASN A 225 20.26 -7.70 -8.98
N GLU A 226 20.13 -7.57 -7.64
CA GLU A 226 19.49 -6.42 -7.01
C GLU A 226 20.41 -5.19 -7.05
N THR A 227 20.41 -4.49 -8.18
CA THR A 227 21.20 -3.27 -8.41
C THR A 227 20.29 -2.08 -8.74
N ASP A 228 20.82 -0.87 -8.60
CA ASP A 228 20.13 0.35 -9.04
C ASP A 228 19.71 0.30 -10.51
N GLN A 229 20.56 -0.28 -11.37
CA GLN A 229 20.26 -0.41 -12.80
C GLN A 229 19.06 -1.34 -13.06
N THR A 230 19.04 -2.52 -12.46
CA THR A 230 17.95 -3.49 -12.63
C THR A 230 16.65 -3.01 -11.97
N ALA A 231 16.74 -2.36 -10.81
CA ALA A 231 15.61 -1.71 -10.14
C ALA A 231 15.00 -0.62 -11.02
N ARG A 232 15.81 0.31 -11.54
CA ARG A 232 15.33 1.39 -12.44
C ARG A 232 14.70 0.85 -13.71
N ALA A 233 15.25 -0.18 -14.31
CA ALA A 233 14.69 -0.80 -15.50
C ALA A 233 13.32 -1.41 -15.22
N LEU A 234 13.21 -2.21 -14.17
CA LEU A 234 11.95 -2.86 -13.76
C LEU A 234 10.89 -1.83 -13.39
N TYR A 235 11.19 -0.89 -12.50
CA TYR A 235 10.18 0.04 -12.00
C TYR A 235 9.74 1.08 -13.03
N ARG A 236 10.61 1.47 -13.96
CA ARG A 236 10.19 2.28 -15.11
C ARG A 236 9.19 1.53 -15.99
N TYR A 237 9.48 0.26 -16.27
CA TYR A 237 8.59 -0.57 -17.06
C TYR A 237 7.24 -0.79 -16.37
N LEU A 238 7.25 -1.08 -15.07
CA LEU A 238 6.03 -1.24 -14.27
C LEU A 238 5.21 0.03 -14.20
N ALA A 239 5.83 1.21 -14.13
CA ALA A 239 5.09 2.46 -14.16
C ALA A 239 4.41 2.73 -15.52
N GLN A 240 5.01 2.28 -16.62
CA GLN A 240 4.46 2.42 -17.97
C GLN A 240 3.36 1.38 -18.26
N SER A 241 3.59 0.13 -17.89
CA SER A 241 2.63 -0.96 -18.13
C SER A 241 1.50 -1.02 -17.09
N ALA A 242 1.75 -0.49 -15.90
CA ALA A 242 0.86 -0.34 -14.77
C ALA A 242 -0.07 -1.56 -14.51
N PRO A 243 0.47 -2.74 -14.21
CA PRO A 243 -0.38 -3.86 -13.76
C PRO A 243 -1.02 -3.57 -12.40
N ILE A 244 -0.32 -2.81 -11.57
CA ILE A 244 -0.76 -2.23 -10.30
C ILE A 244 -0.26 -0.80 -10.20
N ALA A 245 -0.91 0.02 -9.37
CA ALA A 245 -0.44 1.34 -8.98
C ALA A 245 -0.14 1.35 -7.48
N PRO A 246 1.13 1.27 -7.05
CA PRO A 246 1.50 1.45 -5.66
C PRO A 246 1.02 2.81 -5.14
N ILE A 247 0.53 2.84 -3.91
CA ILE A 247 0.03 4.07 -3.28
C ILE A 247 0.95 4.46 -2.14
N ALA A 248 1.14 3.56 -1.18
CA ALA A 248 1.93 3.84 0.01
C ALA A 248 2.46 2.55 0.64
N PHE A 249 3.53 2.67 1.41
CA PHE A 249 3.95 1.68 2.41
C PHE A 249 3.48 2.15 3.78
N LYS A 250 2.76 1.29 4.50
CA LYS A 250 2.31 1.57 5.86
C LYS A 250 3.49 1.60 6.82
N THR A 251 3.41 2.43 7.85
CA THR A 251 4.26 2.29 9.03
C THR A 251 3.53 1.47 10.09
N ALA A 252 4.27 0.93 11.03
CA ALA A 252 3.74 0.48 12.30
C ALA A 252 4.33 1.35 13.40
N SER A 253 3.72 1.32 14.57
CA SER A 253 4.13 2.17 15.68
C SER A 253 4.44 1.32 16.91
N VAL A 254 5.53 1.65 17.61
CA VAL A 254 5.75 1.21 18.97
C VAL A 254 5.23 2.30 19.90
N LEU A 255 4.33 1.91 20.79
CA LEU A 255 3.74 2.77 21.81
C LEU A 255 4.30 2.38 23.17
N THR A 256 4.71 3.39 23.96
CA THR A 256 5.15 3.23 25.34
C THR A 256 4.59 4.35 26.20
N PRO A 257 4.42 4.16 27.52
CA PRO A 257 4.21 5.28 28.41
C PRO A 257 5.30 6.32 28.28
N SER A 258 4.94 7.60 28.27
CA SER A 258 5.90 8.70 28.10
C SER A 258 7.00 8.65 29.17
N GLY A 259 8.26 8.73 28.72
CA GLY A 259 9.43 8.72 29.60
C GLY A 259 9.77 7.37 30.25
N LEU A 260 9.05 6.28 29.88
CA LEU A 260 9.32 4.97 30.46
C LEU A 260 10.49 4.25 29.81
N ILE A 261 10.64 4.34 28.49
CA ILE A 261 11.66 3.62 27.74
C ILE A 261 12.35 4.57 26.78
N ASP A 262 13.68 4.65 26.87
CA ASP A 262 14.53 5.33 25.91
C ASP A 262 15.33 4.34 25.06
N GLY A 263 15.82 4.81 23.89
CA GLY A 263 16.65 4.00 22.99
C GLY A 263 15.87 3.09 22.07
N LEU A 264 14.56 3.29 21.92
CA LEU A 264 13.74 2.56 20.97
C LEU A 264 14.22 2.80 19.53
N ASN A 265 14.51 1.71 18.81
CA ASN A 265 14.91 1.76 17.40
C ASN A 265 14.22 0.64 16.61
N PRO A 266 12.87 0.64 16.52
CA PRO A 266 12.14 -0.41 15.84
C PRO A 266 12.47 -0.45 14.34
N THR A 267 12.48 -1.64 13.76
CA THR A 267 12.79 -1.85 12.34
C THR A 267 11.69 -2.69 11.67
N VAL A 268 11.72 -2.73 10.34
CA VAL A 268 10.80 -3.55 9.53
C VAL A 268 10.80 -5.03 9.90
N SER A 269 11.92 -5.55 10.42
CA SER A 269 12.09 -6.94 10.82
C SER A 269 11.75 -7.19 12.28
N SER A 270 11.85 -6.20 13.16
CA SER A 270 11.59 -6.35 14.59
C SER A 270 11.25 -5.03 15.28
N PRO A 271 10.09 -4.93 15.97
CA PRO A 271 9.78 -3.80 16.84
C PRO A 271 10.68 -3.73 18.08
N PHE A 272 11.38 -4.82 18.40
CA PHE A 272 12.27 -4.96 19.57
C PHE A 272 13.75 -4.89 19.20
N TYR A 273 14.08 -4.36 18.02
CA TYR A 273 15.47 -4.24 17.58
C TYR A 273 16.28 -3.40 18.56
N GLY A 274 17.45 -3.92 18.97
CA GLY A 274 18.35 -3.22 19.90
C GLY A 274 17.84 -3.18 21.35
N VAL A 275 16.95 -4.10 21.75
CA VAL A 275 16.37 -4.16 23.12
C VAL A 275 17.43 -4.21 24.23
N GLU A 276 18.61 -4.75 23.96
CA GLU A 276 19.75 -4.78 24.89
C GLU A 276 20.33 -3.37 25.21
N GLY A 277 20.06 -2.40 24.36
CA GLY A 277 20.46 -0.99 24.53
C GLY A 277 19.38 -0.10 25.11
N TRP A 278 18.19 -0.62 25.42
CA TRP A 278 17.11 0.20 25.97
C TRP A 278 17.36 0.59 27.42
N THR A 279 16.98 1.81 27.77
CA THR A 279 16.95 2.27 29.16
C THR A 279 15.52 2.33 29.64
N VAL A 280 15.21 1.65 30.72
CA VAL A 280 13.88 1.64 31.36
C VAL A 280 13.90 2.52 32.58
N HIS A 281 13.08 3.55 32.62
CA HIS A 281 12.92 4.47 33.74
C HIS A 281 11.72 4.03 34.58
N LEU A 282 12.01 3.36 35.71
CA LEU A 282 10.96 3.01 36.66
C LEU A 282 10.69 4.24 37.53
N SER A 283 9.44 4.72 37.58
CA SER A 283 9.04 5.70 38.57
C SER A 283 9.19 5.07 39.96
N GLU A 284 9.97 5.67 40.84
CA GLU A 284 9.90 5.37 42.27
C GLU A 284 8.46 5.63 42.72
N GLY A 285 7.74 4.57 43.15
CA GLY A 285 6.34 4.60 43.58
C GLY A 285 6.12 5.37 44.89
#